data_dde62ad140fa7b8603520ccf251bc489
#
_entry.id   dde62ad140fa7b8603520ccf251bc489
#
_cell.length_a   1.000
_cell.length_b   1.000
_cell.length_c   1.000
_cell.angle_alpha   90.00
_cell.angle_beta   90.00
_cell.angle_gamma   90.00
#
_symmetry.space_group_name_H-M   'P 1'
#
loop_
_entity.id
_entity.type
_entity.pdbx_description
1 polymer ?
#
loop_
_entity_poly.entity_id
_entity_poly.type
_entity_poly.pdbx_seq_one_letter_code
_entity_poly.pdbx_strand_id
1 'polypeptide(L)'
;MAQFFEPSTDTNANFANSVSGQANSFFLPSIYSKKVLNFFRKASVVEAITNTDYAGEISAFGDSVKIIKEPVISVSSYTRNTDTSQTMLTDQELNLVVDQANAFKFIVDDIETNMSHVNFKEVATSSAAYSLKDAYDAAVLAEMFTGVSSSSPDHVIGSDSATADSTMTHATNSVDLLGSDGTGVDALDLMARMARLLDDQSVPEEGRWFVAPPSFYEELSQSGSKLLSVDFNAGQGSIRNGLVSTGKLRGFDMYKSNNIAATSNASGKVMAGHISSTATAQTILSTEVLRDPTSFGDIVRGLHVYGANVLRPEALVSAFYVVD
;
A
#
# COMPACT_ATOMS: atom_id res chain seq x y z
N MET A 1 33.11 -40.78 -4.67
CA MET A 1 32.37 -39.62 -5.24
C MET A 1 31.70 -40.11 -6.50
N ALA A 2 30.39 -40.19 -6.49
CA ALA A 2 29.63 -40.56 -7.69
C ALA A 2 29.61 -39.34 -8.62
N GLN A 3 30.19 -39.49 -9.79
CA GLN A 3 30.16 -38.51 -10.86
C GLN A 3 28.76 -38.56 -11.47
N PHE A 4 27.93 -37.55 -11.22
CA PHE A 4 26.66 -37.39 -11.93
C PHE A 4 26.97 -36.99 -13.37
N PHE A 5 26.52 -37.80 -14.32
CA PHE A 5 26.59 -37.49 -15.73
C PHE A 5 25.71 -36.28 -16.04
N GLU A 6 26.34 -35.14 -16.35
CA GLU A 6 25.61 -34.03 -16.95
C GLU A 6 25.23 -34.39 -18.39
N PRO A 7 24.01 -34.12 -18.84
CA PRO A 7 23.63 -34.31 -20.24
C PRO A 7 24.45 -33.37 -21.11
N SER A 8 25.18 -33.90 -22.07
CA SER A 8 25.96 -33.13 -23.05
C SER A 8 25.01 -32.27 -23.88
N THR A 9 25.19 -30.94 -23.82
CA THR A 9 24.49 -29.95 -24.65
C THR A 9 25.15 -29.74 -26.02
N ASP A 10 26.04 -30.62 -26.43
CA ASP A 10 26.74 -30.49 -27.70
C ASP A 10 25.81 -30.87 -28.86
N THR A 11 25.24 -29.89 -29.53
CA THR A 11 24.35 -29.99 -30.68
C THR A 11 25.08 -30.31 -32.00
N ASN A 12 26.42 -30.42 -31.97
CA ASN A 12 27.25 -30.68 -33.13
C ASN A 12 27.90 -32.10 -33.14
N ALA A 13 27.39 -33.04 -32.37
CA ALA A 13 27.84 -34.40 -32.41
C ALA A 13 27.57 -35.05 -33.76
N ASN A 14 28.57 -35.23 -34.55
CA ASN A 14 28.55 -35.95 -35.83
C ASN A 14 28.10 -37.38 -35.55
N PHE A 15 26.98 -37.81 -36.03
CA PHE A 15 26.31 -39.10 -35.75
C PHE A 15 27.18 -40.34 -36.00
N ALA A 16 28.31 -40.16 -36.68
CA ALA A 16 29.23 -41.27 -37.03
C ALA A 16 30.15 -41.71 -35.85
N ASN A 17 30.26 -40.96 -34.77
CA ASN A 17 31.22 -41.26 -33.71
C ASN A 17 30.69 -41.15 -32.27
N SER A 18 29.43 -41.09 -32.08
CA SER A 18 28.82 -40.88 -30.76
C SER A 18 28.29 -42.15 -30.10
N VAL A 19 29.15 -43.17 -30.00
CA VAL A 19 28.81 -44.32 -29.16
C VAL A 19 29.06 -44.06 -27.67
N SER A 20 29.78 -42.97 -27.36
CA SER A 20 30.04 -42.58 -25.96
C SER A 20 29.37 -41.26 -25.67
N GLY A 21 28.14 -41.28 -25.21
CA GLY A 21 27.58 -40.10 -24.60
C GLY A 21 26.17 -39.73 -24.96
N GLN A 22 25.47 -40.51 -25.74
CA GLN A 22 24.03 -40.41 -25.73
C GLN A 22 23.53 -40.99 -24.43
N ALA A 23 23.62 -40.21 -23.38
CA ALA A 23 22.79 -40.47 -22.21
C ALA A 23 21.36 -40.60 -22.77
N ASN A 24 20.77 -41.75 -22.56
CA ASN A 24 19.36 -42.00 -22.86
C ASN A 24 18.53 -41.08 -21.97
N SER A 25 18.59 -39.79 -22.26
CA SER A 25 17.86 -38.75 -21.49
C SER A 25 16.35 -39.01 -21.52
N PHE A 26 15.89 -39.78 -22.52
CA PHE A 26 14.51 -40.25 -22.60
C PHE A 26 14.13 -41.25 -21.52
N PHE A 27 15.09 -41.93 -20.92
CA PHE A 27 14.84 -42.92 -19.88
C PHE A 27 15.14 -42.42 -18.46
N LEU A 28 15.66 -41.21 -18.33
CA LEU A 28 15.84 -40.59 -17.03
C LEU A 28 14.55 -39.85 -16.67
N PRO A 29 13.73 -40.40 -15.75
CA PRO A 29 12.53 -39.69 -15.33
C PRO A 29 12.95 -38.40 -14.62
N SER A 30 12.51 -37.28 -15.14
CA SER A 30 12.66 -36.01 -14.44
C SER A 30 11.80 -36.05 -13.17
N ILE A 31 12.43 -35.85 -12.02
CA ILE A 31 11.74 -35.76 -10.74
C ILE A 31 11.22 -34.35 -10.58
N TYR A 32 9.90 -34.18 -10.67
CA TYR A 32 9.25 -32.90 -10.39
C TYR A 32 8.98 -32.77 -8.89
N SER A 33 9.28 -31.62 -8.34
CA SER A 33 8.92 -31.30 -6.96
C SER A 33 7.41 -31.12 -6.85
N LYS A 34 6.80 -31.73 -5.83
CA LYS A 34 5.39 -31.49 -5.48
C LYS A 34 5.18 -30.14 -4.78
N LYS A 35 6.28 -29.47 -4.36
CA LYS A 35 6.22 -28.14 -3.78
C LYS A 35 6.20 -27.09 -4.87
N VAL A 36 5.20 -26.23 -4.82
CA VAL A 36 5.14 -25.01 -5.63
C VAL A 36 5.94 -23.90 -4.94
N LEU A 37 6.77 -23.22 -5.70
CA LEU A 37 7.47 -22.03 -5.22
C LEU A 37 6.49 -20.85 -5.28
N ASN A 38 6.04 -20.40 -4.11
CA ASN A 38 5.19 -19.23 -4.02
C ASN A 38 6.02 -17.96 -4.13
N PHE A 39 5.51 -16.97 -4.84
CA PHE A 39 6.12 -15.64 -4.90
C PHE A 39 6.00 -14.92 -3.55
N PHE A 40 6.97 -14.08 -3.24
CA PHE A 40 6.84 -13.15 -2.12
C PHE A 40 5.72 -12.15 -2.41
N ARG A 41 4.90 -11.88 -1.39
CA ARG A 41 3.73 -11.01 -1.52
C ARG A 41 3.95 -9.71 -0.75
N LYS A 42 3.49 -8.59 -1.30
CA LYS A 42 3.49 -7.31 -0.61
C LYS A 42 2.50 -7.32 0.56
N ALA A 43 2.76 -6.56 1.59
CA ALA A 43 1.81 -6.38 2.68
C ALA A 43 0.74 -5.36 2.29
N SER A 44 -0.52 -5.68 2.48
CA SER A 44 -1.64 -4.75 2.37
C SER A 44 -1.85 -4.06 3.71
N VAL A 45 -2.04 -2.76 3.71
CA VAL A 45 -2.14 -1.92 4.92
C VAL A 45 -3.45 -1.17 5.02
N VAL A 46 -4.19 -1.01 3.92
CA VAL A 46 -5.39 -0.17 3.86
C VAL A 46 -6.44 -0.55 4.90
N GLU A 47 -6.71 -1.84 5.09
CA GLU A 47 -7.70 -2.30 6.08
C GLU A 47 -7.37 -1.89 7.53
N ALA A 48 -6.08 -1.67 7.83
CA ALA A 48 -5.64 -1.27 9.16
C ALA A 48 -5.65 0.26 9.37
N ILE A 49 -5.64 1.05 8.29
CA ILE A 49 -5.49 2.50 8.35
C ILE A 49 -6.75 3.27 7.96
N THR A 50 -7.78 2.59 7.46
CA THR A 50 -9.04 3.20 7.02
C THR A 50 -10.21 2.81 7.91
N ASN A 51 -11.25 3.64 7.89
CA ASN A 51 -12.51 3.36 8.57
C ASN A 51 -13.41 2.51 7.65
N THR A 52 -13.86 1.37 8.16
CA THR A 52 -14.75 0.42 7.48
C THR A 52 -16.16 0.39 8.06
N ASP A 53 -16.52 1.30 8.96
CA ASP A 53 -17.82 1.30 9.66
C ASP A 53 -19.02 1.39 8.70
N TYR A 54 -18.83 2.03 7.55
CA TYR A 54 -19.85 2.22 6.53
C TYR A 54 -20.00 1.06 5.54
N ALA A 55 -19.09 0.08 5.59
CA ALA A 55 -19.08 -1.04 4.64
C ALA A 55 -20.33 -1.92 4.73
N GLY A 56 -20.95 -2.03 5.92
CA GLY A 56 -22.15 -2.85 6.14
C GLY A 56 -23.43 -2.30 5.50
N GLU A 57 -23.45 -1.04 5.09
CA GLU A 57 -24.61 -0.40 4.46
C GLU A 57 -24.60 -0.54 2.93
N ILE A 58 -23.47 -0.99 2.37
CA ILE A 58 -23.24 -1.11 0.93
C ILE A 58 -23.31 -2.58 0.53
N SER A 59 -24.21 -2.91 -0.39
CA SER A 59 -24.42 -4.27 -0.88
C SER A 59 -24.16 -4.45 -2.37
N ALA A 60 -24.19 -3.39 -3.18
CA ALA A 60 -24.08 -3.48 -4.63
C ALA A 60 -23.23 -2.36 -5.25
N PHE A 61 -22.79 -2.60 -6.48
CA PHE A 61 -22.10 -1.59 -7.29
C PHE A 61 -23.03 -0.39 -7.59
N GLY A 62 -22.51 0.80 -7.40
CA GLY A 62 -23.28 2.04 -7.57
C GLY A 62 -24.06 2.49 -6.32
N ASP A 63 -24.05 1.70 -5.25
CA ASP A 63 -24.58 2.15 -3.98
C ASP A 63 -23.76 3.32 -3.45
N SER A 64 -24.45 4.26 -2.81
CA SER A 64 -23.83 5.42 -2.18
C SER A 64 -24.36 5.61 -0.76
N VAL A 65 -23.44 5.80 0.18
CA VAL A 65 -23.78 6.18 1.56
C VAL A 65 -23.54 7.67 1.74
N LYS A 66 -24.56 8.37 2.19
CA LYS A 66 -24.48 9.79 2.52
C LYS A 66 -24.08 9.95 3.98
N ILE A 67 -22.91 10.55 4.19
CA ILE A 67 -22.34 10.81 5.51
C ILE A 67 -22.57 12.28 5.82
N ILE A 68 -23.31 12.58 6.89
CA ILE A 68 -23.58 13.95 7.32
C ILE A 68 -22.39 14.46 8.11
N LYS A 69 -21.82 15.59 7.70
CA LYS A 69 -20.78 16.29 8.45
C LYS A 69 -21.40 17.16 9.52
N GLU A 70 -20.82 17.17 10.71
CA GLU A 70 -21.24 18.03 11.81
C GLU A 70 -21.14 19.51 11.41
N PRO A 71 -22.22 20.31 11.53
CA PRO A 71 -22.20 21.72 11.18
C PRO A 71 -21.38 22.52 12.19
N VAL A 72 -20.54 23.42 11.71
CA VAL A 72 -19.74 24.33 12.55
C VAL A 72 -20.59 25.53 12.95
N ILE A 73 -20.78 25.70 14.27
CA ILE A 73 -21.50 26.85 14.83
C ILE A 73 -20.50 27.90 15.29
N SER A 74 -20.61 29.12 14.74
CA SER A 74 -19.80 30.25 15.18
C SER A 74 -20.39 30.86 16.47
N VAL A 75 -19.54 31.05 17.47
CA VAL A 75 -19.89 31.72 18.71
C VAL A 75 -19.50 33.19 18.61
N SER A 76 -20.45 34.09 18.76
CA SER A 76 -20.19 35.54 18.83
C SER A 76 -20.25 36.06 20.26
N SER A 77 -19.51 37.12 20.54
CA SER A 77 -19.56 37.81 21.85
C SER A 77 -20.91 38.55 22.01
N TYR A 78 -21.57 38.33 23.13
CA TYR A 78 -22.80 39.04 23.44
C TYR A 78 -22.50 40.41 24.08
N THR A 79 -23.07 41.48 23.54
CA THR A 79 -23.06 42.80 24.15
C THR A 79 -24.50 43.13 24.58
N ARG A 80 -24.62 43.67 25.80
CA ARG A 80 -25.94 44.00 26.35
C ARG A 80 -26.69 44.95 25.44
N ASN A 81 -27.95 44.66 25.15
CA ASN A 81 -28.85 45.41 24.28
C ASN A 81 -28.49 45.41 22.78
N THR A 82 -27.71 44.44 22.32
CA THR A 82 -27.42 44.23 20.90
C THR A 82 -28.04 42.95 20.45
N ASP A 83 -28.65 42.96 19.26
CA ASP A 83 -29.19 41.75 18.64
C ASP A 83 -28.08 40.79 18.27
N THR A 84 -28.27 39.51 18.53
CA THR A 84 -27.29 38.47 18.24
C THR A 84 -27.52 37.95 16.82
N SER A 85 -26.50 38.01 15.95
CA SER A 85 -26.59 37.48 14.61
C SER A 85 -26.90 35.98 14.61
N GLN A 86 -27.89 35.56 13.85
CA GLN A 86 -28.22 34.13 13.69
C GLN A 86 -27.33 33.53 12.63
N THR A 87 -26.72 32.41 12.96
CA THR A 87 -25.98 31.57 11.98
C THR A 87 -26.95 30.52 11.44
N MET A 88 -27.20 30.55 10.13
CA MET A 88 -27.93 29.45 9.49
C MET A 88 -27.06 28.24 9.41
N LEU A 89 -27.58 27.09 9.86
CA LEU A 89 -26.91 25.81 9.72
C LEU A 89 -26.98 25.36 8.26
N THR A 90 -25.85 25.10 7.67
CA THR A 90 -25.76 24.52 6.31
C THR A 90 -25.36 23.06 6.42
N ASP A 91 -26.17 22.19 5.84
CA ASP A 91 -25.88 20.78 5.75
C ASP A 91 -24.71 20.56 4.78
N GLN A 92 -23.70 19.82 5.24
CA GLN A 92 -22.63 19.31 4.40
C GLN A 92 -22.74 17.79 4.37
N GLU A 93 -23.00 17.22 3.21
CA GLU A 93 -23.01 15.79 3.01
C GLU A 93 -21.77 15.36 2.22
N LEU A 94 -21.19 14.24 2.63
CA LEU A 94 -20.14 13.55 1.91
C LEU A 94 -20.71 12.23 1.39
N ASN A 95 -20.47 11.93 0.14
CA ASN A 95 -20.95 10.70 -0.48
C ASN A 95 -19.82 9.69 -0.59
N LEU A 96 -19.95 8.52 0.04
CA LEU A 96 -19.11 7.36 -0.24
C LEU A 96 -19.79 6.56 -1.34
N VAL A 97 -19.20 6.54 -2.52
CA VAL A 97 -19.73 5.83 -3.69
C VAL A 97 -18.86 4.62 -4.00
N VAL A 98 -19.48 3.49 -4.29
CA VAL A 98 -18.80 2.28 -4.76
C VAL A 98 -18.84 2.27 -6.28
N ASP A 99 -17.80 2.81 -6.90
CA ASP A 99 -17.69 3.02 -8.35
C ASP A 99 -16.52 2.29 -8.99
N GLN A 100 -15.65 1.66 -8.19
CA GLN A 100 -14.49 0.92 -8.66
C GLN A 100 -14.76 -0.57 -8.70
N ALA A 101 -14.34 -1.23 -9.77
CA ALA A 101 -14.49 -2.67 -9.91
C ALA A 101 -13.23 -3.30 -10.53
N ASN A 102 -12.71 -4.32 -9.87
CA ASN A 102 -11.62 -5.15 -10.37
C ASN A 102 -12.12 -6.57 -10.60
N ALA A 103 -11.73 -7.18 -11.70
CA ALA A 103 -12.11 -8.55 -12.03
C ALA A 103 -10.89 -9.37 -12.42
N PHE A 104 -10.94 -10.66 -12.09
CA PHE A 104 -10.01 -11.61 -12.64
C PHE A 104 -10.74 -12.70 -13.43
N LYS A 105 -10.06 -13.25 -14.41
CA LYS A 105 -10.53 -14.39 -15.19
C LYS A 105 -9.32 -15.21 -15.63
N PHE A 106 -9.36 -16.52 -15.35
CA PHE A 106 -8.40 -17.47 -15.88
C PHE A 106 -9.09 -18.77 -16.26
N ILE A 107 -8.47 -19.50 -17.17
CA ILE A 107 -8.94 -20.81 -17.62
C ILE A 107 -7.98 -21.89 -17.13
N VAL A 108 -8.54 -23.04 -16.75
CA VAL A 108 -7.79 -24.23 -16.40
C VAL A 108 -8.24 -25.35 -17.33
N ASP A 109 -7.30 -25.84 -18.14
CA ASP A 109 -7.57 -26.91 -19.11
C ASP A 109 -7.70 -28.29 -18.40
N ASP A 110 -8.61 -29.13 -18.86
CA ASP A 110 -8.83 -30.47 -18.32
C ASP A 110 -7.60 -31.37 -18.49
N ILE A 111 -6.84 -31.19 -19.58
CA ILE A 111 -5.63 -31.97 -19.83
C ILE A 111 -4.57 -31.59 -18.79
N GLU A 112 -4.38 -30.31 -18.53
CA GLU A 112 -3.44 -29.83 -17.52
C GLU A 112 -3.84 -30.31 -16.13
N THR A 113 -5.12 -30.29 -15.81
CA THR A 113 -5.63 -30.76 -14.50
C THR A 113 -5.36 -32.27 -14.30
N ASN A 114 -5.53 -33.08 -15.36
CA ASN A 114 -5.34 -34.52 -15.27
C ASN A 114 -3.85 -34.92 -15.32
N MET A 115 -3.01 -34.16 -15.98
CA MET A 115 -1.58 -34.46 -16.13
C MET A 115 -0.72 -33.84 -15.03
N SER A 116 -1.24 -32.84 -14.33
CA SER A 116 -0.53 -32.13 -13.27
C SER A 116 -0.63 -32.88 -11.92
N HIS A 117 0.49 -32.97 -11.23
CA HIS A 117 0.55 -33.46 -9.84
C HIS A 117 0.40 -32.34 -8.81
N VAL A 118 0.07 -31.12 -9.27
CA VAL A 118 -0.15 -29.93 -8.44
C VAL A 118 -1.54 -29.38 -8.74
N ASN A 119 -2.25 -28.96 -7.70
CA ASN A 119 -3.56 -28.33 -7.86
C ASN A 119 -3.40 -26.87 -8.35
N PHE A 120 -3.23 -26.68 -9.66
CA PHE A 120 -3.08 -25.35 -10.26
C PHE A 120 -4.27 -24.44 -10.01
N LYS A 121 -5.49 -24.96 -9.95
CA LYS A 121 -6.70 -24.17 -9.70
C LYS A 121 -6.63 -23.44 -8.36
N GLU A 122 -6.20 -24.12 -7.30
CA GLU A 122 -6.06 -23.54 -5.97
C GLU A 122 -4.94 -22.48 -5.93
N VAL A 123 -3.79 -22.80 -6.53
CA VAL A 123 -2.65 -21.86 -6.60
C VAL A 123 -3.03 -20.61 -7.39
N ALA A 124 -3.68 -20.76 -8.54
CA ALA A 124 -4.11 -19.64 -9.38
C ALA A 124 -5.16 -18.78 -8.66
N THR A 125 -6.14 -19.40 -7.98
CA THR A 125 -7.17 -18.67 -7.21
C THR A 125 -6.54 -17.88 -6.06
N SER A 126 -5.58 -18.45 -5.34
CA SER A 126 -4.88 -17.74 -4.26
C SER A 126 -4.04 -16.56 -4.79
N SER A 127 -3.44 -16.72 -5.98
CA SER A 127 -2.70 -15.65 -6.65
C SER A 127 -3.62 -14.54 -7.15
N ALA A 128 -4.77 -14.88 -7.70
CA ALA A 128 -5.78 -13.92 -8.16
C ALA A 128 -6.35 -13.10 -7.00
N ALA A 129 -6.68 -13.75 -5.87
CA ALA A 129 -7.17 -13.09 -4.67
C ALA A 129 -6.14 -12.09 -4.11
N TYR A 130 -4.86 -12.49 -4.11
CA TYR A 130 -3.78 -11.58 -3.72
C TYR A 130 -3.67 -10.39 -4.67
N SER A 131 -3.73 -10.61 -5.98
CA SER A 131 -3.63 -9.53 -6.97
C SER A 131 -4.78 -8.53 -6.86
N LEU A 132 -6.01 -9.00 -6.55
CA LEU A 132 -7.14 -8.12 -6.27
C LEU A 132 -6.90 -7.26 -5.03
N LYS A 133 -6.39 -7.87 -3.96
CA LYS A 133 -6.09 -7.14 -2.72
C LYS A 133 -4.95 -6.11 -2.92
N ASP A 134 -3.92 -6.45 -3.69
CA ASP A 134 -2.82 -5.54 -4.03
C ASP A 134 -3.30 -4.34 -4.86
N ALA A 135 -4.15 -4.59 -5.85
CA ALA A 135 -4.74 -3.52 -6.67
C ALA A 135 -5.67 -2.60 -5.86
N TYR A 136 -6.46 -3.16 -4.96
CA TYR A 136 -7.30 -2.39 -4.03
C TYR A 136 -6.46 -1.50 -3.12
N ASP A 137 -5.42 -2.05 -2.49
CA ASP A 137 -4.51 -1.33 -1.60
C ASP A 137 -3.85 -0.13 -2.31
N ALA A 138 -3.34 -0.35 -3.53
CA ALA A 138 -2.73 0.70 -4.32
C ALA A 138 -3.72 1.80 -4.73
N ALA A 139 -4.95 1.43 -5.11
CA ALA A 139 -5.97 2.39 -5.52
C ALA A 139 -6.44 3.27 -4.36
N VAL A 140 -6.69 2.69 -3.19
CA VAL A 140 -7.11 3.45 -2.00
C VAL A 140 -6.00 4.38 -1.52
N LEU A 141 -4.74 3.93 -1.48
CA LEU A 141 -3.61 4.80 -1.12
C LEU A 141 -3.45 5.97 -2.10
N ALA A 142 -3.69 5.75 -3.40
CA ALA A 142 -3.66 6.82 -4.39
C ALA A 142 -4.79 7.84 -4.18
N GLU A 143 -6.00 7.38 -3.87
CA GLU A 143 -7.16 8.24 -3.57
C GLU A 143 -6.91 9.08 -2.31
N MET A 144 -6.41 8.47 -1.24
CA MET A 144 -6.04 9.19 -0.01
C MET A 144 -5.02 10.29 -0.30
N PHE A 145 -4.02 10.01 -1.12
CA PHE A 145 -2.99 10.98 -1.48
C PHE A 145 -3.56 12.17 -2.27
N THR A 146 -4.46 11.89 -3.22
CA THR A 146 -5.14 12.91 -4.02
C THR A 146 -6.06 13.77 -3.14
N GLY A 147 -6.75 13.16 -2.18
CA GLY A 147 -7.60 13.85 -1.23
C GLY A 147 -6.86 14.87 -0.37
N VAL A 148 -5.64 14.56 0.09
CA VAL A 148 -4.79 15.52 0.79
C VAL A 148 -4.45 16.71 -0.10
N SER A 149 -3.96 16.47 -1.30
CA SER A 149 -3.45 17.54 -2.19
C SER A 149 -4.53 18.50 -2.64
N SER A 150 -5.77 18.03 -2.83
CA SER A 150 -6.87 18.84 -3.33
C SER A 150 -7.58 19.67 -2.25
N SER A 151 -7.61 19.20 -1.01
CA SER A 151 -8.45 19.77 0.05
C SER A 151 -7.64 20.44 1.18
N SER A 152 -6.38 20.06 1.34
CA SER A 152 -5.49 20.52 2.41
C SER A 152 -4.08 20.73 1.88
N PRO A 153 -3.85 21.74 1.02
CA PRO A 153 -2.56 21.95 0.36
C PRO A 153 -1.41 22.17 1.36
N ASP A 154 -1.66 22.76 2.51
CA ASP A 154 -0.65 22.96 3.55
C ASP A 154 -0.22 21.67 4.24
N HIS A 155 -1.00 20.59 4.10
CA HIS A 155 -0.68 19.25 4.59
C HIS A 155 0.12 18.42 3.57
N VAL A 156 0.46 19.01 2.43
CA VAL A 156 1.38 18.41 1.45
C VAL A 156 2.75 19.02 1.63
N ILE A 157 3.69 18.28 2.15
CA ILE A 157 5.07 18.70 2.35
C ILE A 157 5.87 18.35 1.09
N GLY A 158 6.51 19.37 0.50
CA GLY A 158 7.22 19.21 -0.77
C GLY A 158 6.29 19.01 -1.97
N SER A 159 6.88 18.69 -3.09
CA SER A 159 6.18 18.36 -4.34
C SER A 159 6.92 17.26 -5.09
N ASP A 160 6.29 16.65 -6.10
CA ASP A 160 6.95 15.70 -6.99
C ASP A 160 7.94 16.40 -7.93
N SER A 161 9.16 16.60 -7.46
CA SER A 161 10.24 17.28 -8.16
C SER A 161 11.55 16.50 -8.04
N ALA A 162 12.33 16.50 -9.10
CA ALA A 162 13.70 15.98 -9.06
C ALA A 162 14.67 16.90 -8.29
N THR A 163 14.26 18.16 -8.06
CA THR A 163 15.04 19.11 -7.25
C THR A 163 14.66 18.94 -5.79
N ALA A 164 15.63 18.68 -4.95
CA ALA A 164 15.47 18.54 -3.52
C ALA A 164 15.76 19.87 -2.78
N ASP A 165 15.13 20.04 -1.62
CA ASP A 165 15.30 21.20 -0.75
C ASP A 165 15.18 20.75 0.72
N SER A 166 15.90 21.38 1.60
CA SER A 166 15.82 21.16 3.05
C SER A 166 14.59 21.81 3.70
N THR A 167 13.70 22.44 2.94
CA THR A 167 12.49 23.07 3.46
C THR A 167 11.33 22.07 3.57
N MET A 168 10.73 21.96 4.75
CA MET A 168 9.56 21.13 5.01
C MET A 168 8.26 21.93 4.88
N THR A 169 8.06 22.59 3.74
CA THR A 169 6.85 23.37 3.46
C THR A 169 6.21 22.89 2.17
N HIS A 170 4.98 23.31 1.91
CA HIS A 170 4.38 23.12 0.59
C HIS A 170 5.16 23.98 -0.42
N ALA A 171 6.11 23.34 -1.09
CA ALA A 171 7.07 23.98 -1.98
C ALA A 171 7.07 23.30 -3.35
N THR A 172 7.81 23.90 -4.28
CA THR A 172 7.99 23.33 -5.62
C THR A 172 9.00 22.20 -5.69
N ASN A 173 9.72 21.94 -4.59
CA ASN A 173 10.79 20.94 -4.49
C ASN A 173 10.41 19.80 -3.56
N SER A 174 10.98 18.62 -3.78
CA SER A 174 10.90 17.50 -2.84
C SER A 174 11.75 17.77 -1.59
N VAL A 175 11.44 17.13 -0.48
CA VAL A 175 12.27 17.20 0.73
C VAL A 175 13.52 16.36 0.54
N ASP A 176 14.68 16.95 0.74
CA ASP A 176 15.95 16.24 0.74
C ASP A 176 16.15 15.52 2.08
N LEU A 177 16.15 14.18 2.07
CA LEU A 177 16.43 13.39 3.25
C LEU A 177 17.93 13.08 3.30
N LEU A 178 18.61 13.63 4.31
CA LEU A 178 20.03 13.36 4.62
C LEU A 178 20.95 13.46 3.40
N GLY A 179 20.82 14.58 2.65
CA GLY A 179 21.65 14.81 1.47
C GLY A 179 23.12 14.47 1.69
N SER A 180 23.78 13.99 0.66
CA SER A 180 25.19 13.56 0.69
C SER A 180 26.14 14.67 1.12
N ASP A 181 25.69 15.92 1.10
CA ASP A 181 26.41 17.11 1.55
C ASP A 181 26.13 17.48 3.03
N GLY A 182 25.31 16.72 3.73
CA GLY A 182 24.95 16.93 5.14
C GLY A 182 24.00 18.11 5.39
N THR A 183 23.34 18.62 4.35
CA THR A 183 22.35 19.73 4.46
C THR A 183 20.90 19.26 4.47
N GLY A 184 20.66 17.96 4.28
CA GLY A 184 19.34 17.35 4.24
C GLY A 184 18.59 17.37 5.58
N VAL A 185 17.32 17.01 5.53
CA VAL A 185 16.43 16.87 6.67
C VAL A 185 16.51 15.44 7.23
N ASP A 186 16.57 15.29 8.55
CA ASP A 186 16.46 13.97 9.18
C ASP A 186 15.02 13.42 8.98
N ALA A 187 14.92 12.13 8.63
CA ALA A 187 13.64 11.46 8.47
C ALA A 187 12.76 11.55 9.73
N LEU A 188 13.37 11.59 10.93
CA LEU A 188 12.64 11.81 12.19
C LEU A 188 12.08 13.24 12.32
N ASP A 189 12.76 14.23 11.77
CA ASP A 189 12.31 15.61 11.80
C ASP A 189 11.16 15.83 10.82
N LEU A 190 11.18 15.14 9.66
CA LEU A 190 10.03 15.09 8.75
C LEU A 190 8.80 14.47 9.43
N MET A 191 8.96 13.36 10.13
CA MET A 191 7.87 12.75 10.90
C MET A 191 7.35 13.68 11.99
N ALA A 192 8.22 14.39 12.70
CA ALA A 192 7.83 15.38 13.72
C ALA A 192 7.05 16.55 13.10
N ARG A 193 7.44 16.99 11.89
CA ARG A 193 6.68 18.01 11.15
C ARG A 193 5.28 17.53 10.78
N MET A 194 5.15 16.28 10.30
CA MET A 194 3.85 15.69 9.97
C MET A 194 2.98 15.55 11.23
N ALA A 195 3.55 15.12 12.37
CA ALA A 195 2.83 15.05 13.65
C ALA A 195 2.30 16.42 14.06
N ARG A 196 3.13 17.48 13.97
CA ARG A 196 2.72 18.84 14.30
C ARG A 196 1.55 19.31 13.44
N LEU A 197 1.55 19.04 12.14
CA LEU A 197 0.44 19.45 11.26
C LEU A 197 -0.90 18.80 11.67
N LEU A 198 -0.87 17.54 12.14
CA LEU A 198 -2.06 16.89 12.69
C LEU A 198 -2.47 17.49 14.05
N ASP A 199 -1.51 17.87 14.89
CA ASP A 199 -1.78 18.53 16.18
C ASP A 199 -2.39 19.92 15.99
N ASP A 200 -1.90 20.68 15.01
CA ASP A 200 -2.45 22.00 14.65
C ASP A 200 -3.95 21.91 14.22
N GLN A 201 -4.38 20.75 13.71
CA GLN A 201 -5.78 20.44 13.39
C GLN A 201 -6.55 19.74 14.52
N SER A 202 -5.96 19.59 15.69
CA SER A 202 -6.57 18.93 16.84
C SER A 202 -6.98 17.48 16.59
N VAL A 203 -6.27 16.76 15.73
CA VAL A 203 -6.51 15.33 15.46
C VAL A 203 -6.10 14.52 16.70
N PRO A 204 -6.89 13.53 17.15
CA PRO A 204 -6.53 12.68 18.28
C PRO A 204 -5.19 11.94 18.07
N GLU A 205 -4.43 11.70 19.13
CA GLU A 205 -3.17 10.93 19.06
C GLU A 205 -3.40 9.43 18.90
N GLU A 206 -4.53 8.92 19.42
CA GLU A 206 -4.89 7.50 19.27
C GLU A 206 -5.39 7.22 17.84
N GLY A 207 -4.92 6.12 17.26
CA GLY A 207 -5.31 5.75 15.90
C GLY A 207 -4.58 6.50 14.79
N ARG A 208 -3.50 7.23 15.11
CA ARG A 208 -2.61 7.81 14.10
C ARG A 208 -1.73 6.72 13.49
N TRP A 209 -1.64 6.73 12.19
CA TRP A 209 -0.83 5.81 11.41
C TRP A 209 0.16 6.55 10.51
N PHE A 210 1.23 5.87 10.15
CA PHE A 210 2.23 6.35 9.20
C PHE A 210 2.58 5.23 8.23
N VAL A 211 2.45 5.50 6.94
CA VAL A 211 2.76 4.55 5.88
C VAL A 211 3.91 5.07 5.04
N ALA A 212 4.93 4.25 4.90
CA ALA A 212 6.12 4.59 4.14
C ALA A 212 6.64 3.43 3.30
N PRO A 213 7.36 3.72 2.20
CA PRO A 213 8.07 2.71 1.41
C PRO A 213 9.35 2.24 2.13
N PRO A 214 9.95 1.13 1.66
CA PRO A 214 11.18 0.59 2.25
C PRO A 214 12.36 1.56 2.26
N SER A 215 12.48 2.44 1.26
CA SER A 215 13.56 3.45 1.18
C SER A 215 13.54 4.42 2.36
N PHE A 216 12.34 4.85 2.81
CA PHE A 216 12.23 5.69 4.00
C PHE A 216 12.66 4.99 5.29
N TYR A 217 12.36 3.69 5.40
CA TYR A 217 12.82 2.88 6.53
C TYR A 217 14.33 2.63 6.52
N GLU A 218 14.95 2.60 5.35
CA GLU A 218 16.40 2.55 5.20
C GLU A 218 17.02 3.80 5.82
N GLU A 219 16.51 5.00 5.49
CA GLU A 219 16.96 6.25 6.08
C GLU A 219 16.78 6.28 7.60
N LEU A 220 15.64 5.83 8.12
CA LEU A 220 15.42 5.71 9.56
C LEU A 220 16.41 4.78 10.27
N SER A 221 16.97 3.80 9.56
CA SER A 221 17.89 2.79 10.09
C SER A 221 19.37 3.09 9.87
N GLN A 222 19.72 4.20 9.24
CA GLN A 222 21.11 4.59 9.03
C GLN A 222 21.88 4.77 10.34
N SER A 223 23.19 4.59 10.28
CA SER A 223 24.07 4.59 11.47
C SER A 223 24.09 5.91 12.25
N GLY A 224 23.73 7.01 11.61
CA GLY A 224 23.59 8.34 12.23
C GLY A 224 22.26 8.55 12.93
N SER A 225 21.29 7.67 12.76
CA SER A 225 19.96 7.84 13.32
C SER A 225 19.95 7.73 14.83
N LYS A 226 19.27 8.69 15.50
CA LYS A 226 19.05 8.68 16.95
C LYS A 226 18.25 7.47 17.42
N LEU A 227 17.54 6.78 16.53
CA LEU A 227 16.81 5.54 16.84
C LEU A 227 17.71 4.37 17.21
N LEU A 228 18.97 4.37 16.75
CA LEU A 228 19.97 3.36 17.08
C LEU A 228 20.66 3.63 18.42
N SER A 229 20.53 4.83 19.00
CA SER A 229 21.17 5.20 20.24
C SER A 229 20.45 4.53 21.43
N VAL A 230 21.21 3.73 22.17
CA VAL A 230 20.75 3.07 23.41
C VAL A 230 20.34 4.09 24.48
N ASP A 231 21.01 5.23 24.51
CA ASP A 231 20.75 6.30 25.49
C ASP A 231 19.39 6.97 25.24
N PHE A 232 18.98 7.07 23.98
CA PHE A 232 17.68 7.67 23.62
C PHE A 232 16.50 6.72 23.92
N ASN A 233 16.71 5.41 23.86
CA ASN A 233 15.67 4.39 24.01
C ASN A 233 15.64 3.71 25.38
N ALA A 234 16.21 4.32 26.44
CA ALA A 234 16.20 3.79 27.80
C ALA A 234 16.63 2.31 27.92
N GLY A 235 17.63 1.90 27.14
CA GLY A 235 18.17 0.54 27.14
C GLY A 235 17.41 -0.49 26.30
N GLN A 236 16.30 -0.09 25.70
CA GLN A 236 15.58 -0.93 24.72
C GLN A 236 15.77 -0.34 23.33
N GLY A 237 16.84 -0.72 22.63
CA GLY A 237 17.07 -0.29 21.27
C GLY A 237 15.82 -0.55 20.41
N SER A 238 15.34 0.48 19.73
CA SER A 238 14.10 0.39 18.96
C SER A 238 14.23 -0.50 17.70
N ILE A 239 15.46 -0.82 17.31
CA ILE A 239 15.75 -1.77 16.24
C ILE A 239 16.47 -2.96 16.81
N ARG A 240 15.76 -3.99 17.18
CA ARG A 240 16.31 -5.26 17.60
C ARG A 240 16.05 -6.30 16.52
N ASN A 241 17.10 -6.92 15.97
CA ASN A 241 16.98 -7.95 14.92
C ASN A 241 16.24 -7.49 13.63
N GLY A 242 16.39 -6.23 13.22
CA GLY A 242 15.70 -5.70 12.04
C GLY A 242 14.23 -5.39 12.26
N LEU A 243 13.71 -5.52 13.48
CA LEU A 243 12.37 -5.12 13.84
C LEU A 243 12.40 -3.66 14.31
N VAL A 244 11.85 -2.74 13.52
CA VAL A 244 11.57 -1.39 13.98
C VAL A 244 10.48 -1.52 15.03
N SER A 245 10.77 -1.10 16.25
CA SER A 245 9.92 -1.06 17.45
C SER A 245 8.48 -1.58 17.31
N THR A 246 8.06 -2.48 18.18
CA THR A 246 6.66 -2.85 18.39
C THR A 246 5.80 -1.73 19.00
N GLY A 247 6.37 -0.52 19.19
CA GLY A 247 5.71 0.64 19.78
C GLY A 247 5.49 1.77 18.77
N LYS A 248 4.73 2.76 19.18
CA LYS A 248 4.47 3.97 18.41
C LYS A 248 5.76 4.81 18.29
N LEU A 249 6.09 5.23 17.09
CA LEU A 249 7.16 6.19 16.84
C LEU A 249 6.55 7.58 16.64
N ARG A 250 6.92 8.55 17.48
CA ARG A 250 6.33 9.91 17.43
C ARG A 250 4.80 9.93 17.47
N GLY A 251 4.17 8.96 18.16
CA GLY A 251 2.71 8.84 18.24
C GLY A 251 2.06 8.07 17.10
N PHE A 252 2.82 7.66 16.07
CA PHE A 252 2.30 6.94 14.91
C PHE A 252 2.49 5.42 15.02
N ASP A 253 1.50 4.67 14.59
CA ASP A 253 1.61 3.26 14.27
C ASP A 253 2.24 3.11 12.87
N MET A 254 3.38 2.43 12.81
CA MET A 254 4.23 2.39 11.61
C MET A 254 3.88 1.22 10.68
N TYR A 255 3.55 1.53 9.44
CA TYR A 255 3.26 0.56 8.40
C TYR A 255 4.24 0.69 7.23
N LYS A 256 4.73 -0.45 6.74
CA LYS A 256 5.61 -0.53 5.57
C LYS A 256 4.84 -1.07 4.39
N SER A 257 4.75 -0.30 3.31
CA SER A 257 4.07 -0.72 2.09
C SER A 257 4.88 -0.38 0.84
N ASN A 258 4.92 -1.32 -0.10
CA ASN A 258 5.46 -1.09 -1.43
C ASN A 258 4.41 -0.54 -2.41
N ASN A 259 3.15 -0.36 -1.96
CA ASN A 259 2.04 0.11 -2.78
C ASN A 259 1.90 1.64 -2.77
N ILE A 260 2.66 2.34 -1.94
CA ILE A 260 2.85 3.77 -2.11
C ILE A 260 3.71 3.96 -3.35
N ALA A 261 3.06 4.31 -4.46
CA ALA A 261 3.75 4.48 -5.73
C ALA A 261 4.83 5.55 -5.60
N ALA A 262 6.05 5.22 -6.01
CA ALA A 262 7.06 6.23 -6.29
C ALA A 262 6.52 7.16 -7.38
N THR A 263 6.83 8.43 -7.27
CA THR A 263 6.50 9.40 -8.30
C THR A 263 7.57 9.38 -9.39
N SER A 264 7.31 10.02 -10.51
CA SER A 264 8.25 10.01 -11.64
C SER A 264 9.52 10.80 -11.36
N ASN A 265 9.49 11.75 -10.41
CA ASN A 265 10.56 12.71 -10.17
C ASN A 265 11.13 12.60 -8.75
N ALA A 266 10.30 12.35 -7.73
CA ALA A 266 10.76 12.16 -6.36
C ALA A 266 11.15 10.72 -6.10
N SER A 267 12.10 10.47 -5.21
CA SER A 267 12.54 9.11 -4.81
C SER A 267 11.44 8.34 -4.09
N GLY A 268 10.54 9.05 -3.41
CA GLY A 268 9.42 8.43 -2.74
C GLY A 268 8.43 9.43 -2.16
N LYS A 269 7.36 8.90 -1.61
CA LYS A 269 6.37 9.64 -0.85
C LYS A 269 5.96 8.87 0.39
N VAL A 270 5.61 9.60 1.42
CA VAL A 270 5.09 9.06 2.68
C VAL A 270 3.77 9.72 3.02
N MET A 271 2.98 9.03 3.82
CA MET A 271 1.67 9.52 4.25
C MET A 271 1.45 9.19 5.72
N ALA A 272 0.89 10.15 6.44
CA ALA A 272 0.44 9.98 7.82
C ALA A 272 -1.00 10.45 7.95
N GLY A 273 -1.72 9.88 8.87
CA GLY A 273 -3.09 10.28 9.11
C GLY A 273 -3.71 9.59 10.31
N HIS A 274 -5.02 9.75 10.43
CA HIS A 274 -5.84 9.11 11.43
C HIS A 274 -6.84 8.15 10.78
N ILE A 275 -7.22 7.07 11.45
CA ILE A 275 -8.15 6.05 10.92
C ILE A 275 -9.47 6.67 10.43
N SER A 276 -10.00 7.70 11.10
CA SER A 276 -11.25 8.36 10.70
C SER A 276 -11.14 9.27 9.47
N SER A 277 -9.95 9.42 8.88
CA SER A 277 -9.72 10.30 7.75
C SER A 277 -10.39 9.83 6.46
N THR A 278 -10.38 8.53 6.24
CA THR A 278 -10.83 7.90 4.98
C THR A 278 -11.80 6.77 5.29
N ALA A 279 -12.94 6.77 4.64
CA ALA A 279 -13.86 5.63 4.66
C ALA A 279 -13.67 4.78 3.42
N THR A 280 -13.68 3.47 3.63
CA THR A 280 -13.61 2.48 2.56
C THR A 280 -14.72 1.47 2.68
N ALA A 281 -15.22 1.04 1.54
CA ALA A 281 -16.18 -0.06 1.45
C ALA A 281 -15.76 -1.00 0.34
N GLN A 282 -15.82 -2.28 0.60
CA GLN A 282 -15.48 -3.32 -0.37
C GLN A 282 -16.42 -4.51 -0.25
N THR A 283 -16.73 -5.12 -1.37
CA THR A 283 -17.50 -6.37 -1.41
C THR A 283 -17.07 -7.24 -2.58
N ILE A 284 -17.11 -8.56 -2.37
CA ILE A 284 -16.94 -9.53 -3.44
C ILE A 284 -18.33 -9.88 -3.96
N LEU A 285 -18.67 -9.39 -5.14
CA LEU A 285 -20.01 -9.59 -5.71
C LEU A 285 -20.23 -11.02 -6.17
N SER A 286 -19.27 -11.63 -6.87
CA SER A 286 -19.42 -13.00 -7.34
C SER A 286 -18.07 -13.65 -7.58
N THR A 287 -18.01 -14.95 -7.28
CA THR A 287 -16.96 -15.85 -7.73
C THR A 287 -17.64 -17.03 -8.40
N GLU A 288 -17.35 -17.24 -9.67
CA GLU A 288 -18.03 -18.25 -10.49
C GLU A 288 -17.01 -19.15 -11.17
N VAL A 289 -17.38 -20.42 -11.30
CA VAL A 289 -16.69 -21.39 -12.12
C VAL A 289 -17.64 -21.81 -13.23
N LEU A 290 -17.26 -21.54 -14.47
CA LEU A 290 -18.04 -21.83 -15.66
C LEU A 290 -17.26 -22.77 -16.57
N ARG A 291 -18.00 -23.72 -17.22
CA ARG A 291 -17.41 -24.51 -18.29
C ARG A 291 -17.22 -23.65 -19.53
N ASP A 292 -16.02 -23.69 -20.14
CA ASP A 292 -15.79 -22.98 -21.41
C ASP A 292 -16.57 -23.65 -22.55
N PRO A 293 -17.40 -22.91 -23.28
CA PRO A 293 -18.13 -23.45 -24.41
C PRO A 293 -17.25 -23.67 -25.66
N THR A 294 -16.05 -23.09 -25.70
CA THR A 294 -15.15 -23.11 -26.85
C THR A 294 -13.98 -24.06 -26.69
N SER A 295 -13.62 -24.42 -25.47
CA SER A 295 -12.50 -25.32 -25.13
C SER A 295 -12.86 -26.28 -24.00
N PHE A 296 -12.04 -27.31 -23.82
CA PHE A 296 -12.20 -28.25 -22.70
C PHE A 296 -11.47 -27.72 -21.47
N GLY A 297 -12.11 -26.83 -20.72
CA GLY A 297 -11.55 -26.25 -19.54
C GLY A 297 -12.61 -25.56 -18.67
N ASP A 298 -12.24 -25.27 -17.42
CA ASP A 298 -13.02 -24.50 -16.48
C ASP A 298 -12.52 -23.05 -16.45
N ILE A 299 -13.43 -22.10 -16.62
CA ILE A 299 -13.18 -20.69 -16.45
C ILE A 299 -13.51 -20.31 -15.01
N VAL A 300 -12.52 -19.81 -14.28
CA VAL A 300 -12.71 -19.20 -12.96
C VAL A 300 -12.68 -17.70 -13.12
N ARG A 301 -13.73 -17.04 -12.64
CA ARG A 301 -13.80 -15.56 -12.63
C ARG A 301 -14.31 -15.06 -11.30
N GLY A 302 -13.84 -13.88 -10.91
CA GLY A 302 -14.31 -13.18 -9.72
C GLY A 302 -14.39 -11.69 -9.98
N LEU A 303 -15.36 -11.05 -9.34
CA LEU A 303 -15.60 -9.61 -9.39
C LEU A 303 -15.53 -9.05 -7.98
N HIS A 304 -14.63 -8.10 -7.77
CA HIS A 304 -14.45 -7.33 -6.55
C HIS A 304 -14.82 -5.88 -6.83
N VAL A 305 -15.68 -5.34 -5.99
CA VAL A 305 -16.17 -3.96 -6.11
C VAL A 305 -15.80 -3.22 -4.84
N TYR A 306 -15.35 -1.99 -4.99
CA TYR A 306 -14.94 -1.17 -3.87
C TYR A 306 -15.14 0.32 -4.14
N GLY A 307 -15.13 1.10 -3.08
CA GLY A 307 -15.11 2.54 -3.09
C GLY A 307 -14.31 3.07 -1.92
N ALA A 308 -13.70 4.22 -2.11
CA ALA A 308 -12.99 4.95 -1.07
C ALA A 308 -13.29 6.44 -1.21
N ASN A 309 -13.41 7.12 -0.08
CA ASN A 309 -13.52 8.58 -0.08
C ASN A 309 -12.85 9.16 1.17
N VAL A 310 -12.13 10.26 0.99
CA VAL A 310 -11.52 11.02 2.08
C VAL A 310 -12.57 11.88 2.76
N LEU A 311 -12.93 11.53 3.99
CA LEU A 311 -13.93 12.23 4.77
C LEU A 311 -13.37 13.48 5.46
N ARG A 312 -12.13 13.39 5.94
CA ARG A 312 -11.44 14.43 6.71
C ARG A 312 -10.05 14.66 6.15
N PRO A 313 -9.93 15.50 5.10
CA PRO A 313 -8.62 15.82 4.51
C PRO A 313 -7.64 16.45 5.51
N GLU A 314 -8.17 17.18 6.50
CA GLU A 314 -7.41 17.78 7.60
C GLU A 314 -6.71 16.78 8.52
N ALA A 315 -7.19 15.53 8.53
CA ALA A 315 -6.60 14.44 9.31
C ALA A 315 -5.60 13.58 8.49
N LEU A 316 -5.19 14.06 7.33
CA LEU A 316 -4.18 13.45 6.47
C LEU A 316 -3.04 14.41 6.21
N VAL A 317 -1.82 13.90 6.15
CA VAL A 317 -0.60 14.63 5.76
C VAL A 317 0.21 13.75 4.83
N SER A 318 0.74 14.34 3.77
CA SER A 318 1.61 13.65 2.82
C SER A 318 2.93 14.41 2.64
N ALA A 319 3.98 13.69 2.30
CA ALA A 319 5.27 14.30 1.99
C ALA A 319 5.92 13.61 0.79
N PHE A 320 6.56 14.42 -0.04
CA PHE A 320 7.45 13.97 -1.11
C PHE A 320 8.89 14.15 -0.67
N TYR A 321 9.72 13.14 -0.91
CA TYR A 321 11.12 13.17 -0.54
C TYR A 321 12.02 12.59 -1.63
N VAL A 322 13.25 13.04 -1.65
CA VAL A 322 14.35 12.46 -2.43
C VAL A 322 15.39 11.94 -1.46
N VAL A 323 16.01 10.84 -1.81
CA VAL A 323 17.19 10.27 -1.14
C VAL A 323 18.32 10.34 -2.15
N ASP A 324 19.32 11.18 -1.89
CA ASP A 324 20.52 11.32 -2.74
C ASP A 324 21.63 10.34 -2.32
#